data_4f8ebd15dfbff93c45e5324d9f55bafa
#
_entry.id   4f8ebd15dfbff93c45e5324d9f55bafa
#
_cell.length_a   1.000
_cell.length_b   1.000
_cell.length_c   1.000
_cell.angle_alpha   90.00
_cell.angle_beta   90.00
_cell.angle_gamma   90.00
#
_symmetry.space_group_name_H-M   'P 1'
#
loop_
_entity.id
_entity.type
_entity.pdbx_description
1 polymer ?
#
loop_
_entity_poly.entity_id
_entity_poly.type
_entity_poly.pdbx_seq_one_letter_code
_entity_poly.pdbx_strand_id
1 'polypeptide(L)'
;MILLQGQNLARYFGPTVLFENIQITIQDNERIALVGRNGAGKSTLLKILAGIEPTDAGTVAKKKEVTIGYLDQHSAVDSTKTIWDEMLTVFAPVILLMKQAEQAATRLADEAVINDPDAMEAALKLYDTLQQEIHKQDAYGYESEIRSVLHGFKFYEEDLDRPISQLSGGQKTRLAMAKILLEKNDLLILDEPTNHLDIDTLAWLENYLIGYRGTLLVVSHDRYFLDKIATNVYEISRNKIHHYKGNYSWFLQEKAARLEQEMKQYEKQQEEIAKLEDYVARNIVRASTTKMAQSRRKRLEKMDRMDKPMGDERSVRFAFDIKRESGNVVMGVENAAVGYNGEVLAKPINLDLRKQQAIGIVGPNGIGKSTLLKSIIDQIPFIEGGVKFGTNVDLGYYDQELSKLSKNKTVLAEIWDLHPTMNEKDVRSILGSFLFTGNDVEKTISSLSGGEKARLALCKLALERNNLLMLDEPTNHLDIDSKEVLENALIVYDGTLV
;
A
#
# COMPACT_ATOMS: atom_id res chain seq x y z
N MET A 1 7.59 21.82 -14.45
CA MET A 1 7.52 22.95 -13.50
C MET A 1 7.36 22.39 -12.08
N ILE A 2 7.90 23.06 -11.02
CA ILE A 2 7.74 22.55 -9.64
C ILE A 2 6.33 22.89 -9.15
N LEU A 3 5.58 21.90 -8.71
CA LEU A 3 4.24 22.04 -8.11
C LEU A 3 4.33 22.13 -6.59
N LEU A 4 5.17 21.29 -5.98
CA LEU A 4 5.33 21.23 -4.53
C LEU A 4 6.77 20.89 -4.17
N GLN A 5 7.28 21.51 -3.10
CA GLN A 5 8.62 21.24 -2.59
C GLN A 5 8.61 21.19 -1.07
N GLY A 6 9.10 20.09 -0.51
CA GLY A 6 9.39 19.93 0.90
C GLY A 6 10.89 20.14 1.15
N GLN A 7 11.24 21.02 2.10
CA GLN A 7 12.62 21.34 2.44
C GLN A 7 12.87 21.09 3.93
N ASN A 8 13.88 20.25 4.22
CA ASN A 8 14.34 19.90 5.56
C ASN A 8 13.19 19.44 6.49
N LEU A 9 12.22 18.70 5.93
CA LEU A 9 11.08 18.22 6.70
C LEU A 9 11.53 17.23 7.76
N ALA A 10 10.98 17.36 8.96
CA ALA A 10 11.19 16.42 10.05
C ALA A 10 9.89 16.15 10.80
N ARG A 11 9.77 14.92 11.31
CA ARG A 11 8.65 14.50 12.15
C ARG A 11 9.12 13.61 13.28
N TYR A 12 8.65 13.88 14.48
CA TYR A 12 9.00 13.18 15.71
C TYR A 12 7.75 12.66 16.43
N PHE A 13 7.82 11.47 16.98
CA PHE A 13 6.80 10.94 17.91
C PHE A 13 7.44 10.73 19.30
N GLY A 14 7.27 11.71 20.16
CA GLY A 14 7.98 11.73 21.44
C GLY A 14 9.50 11.69 21.22
N PRO A 15 10.22 10.70 21.77
CA PRO A 15 11.68 10.57 21.59
C PRO A 15 12.07 9.90 20.26
N THR A 16 11.11 9.39 19.49
CA THR A 16 11.39 8.62 18.27
C THR A 16 11.38 9.54 17.07
N VAL A 17 12.51 9.56 16.34
CA VAL A 17 12.63 10.25 15.05
C VAL A 17 11.98 9.38 13.98
N LEU A 18 10.91 9.87 13.36
CA LEU A 18 10.27 9.19 12.24
C LEU A 18 11.07 9.42 10.97
N PHE A 19 11.35 10.69 10.68
CA PHE A 19 12.27 11.12 9.63
C PHE A 19 12.79 12.54 9.92
N GLU A 20 13.93 12.86 9.33
CA GLU A 20 14.56 14.18 9.45
C GLU A 20 15.30 14.57 8.16
N ASN A 21 15.41 15.87 7.93
CA ASN A 21 16.10 16.44 6.78
C ASN A 21 15.57 15.91 5.43
N ILE A 22 14.27 15.59 5.34
CA ILE A 22 13.64 15.14 4.10
C ILE A 22 13.59 16.30 3.09
N GLN A 23 14.10 16.04 1.89
CA GLN A 23 14.00 16.93 0.75
C GLN A 23 13.26 16.20 -0.37
N ILE A 24 12.11 16.72 -0.77
CA ILE A 24 11.30 16.16 -1.85
C ILE A 24 10.86 17.29 -2.78
N THR A 25 10.95 17.03 -4.08
CA THR A 25 10.50 17.98 -5.11
C THR A 25 9.59 17.23 -6.06
N ILE A 26 8.39 17.76 -6.26
CA ILE A 26 7.36 17.19 -7.13
C ILE A 26 7.16 18.17 -8.29
N GLN A 27 7.37 17.67 -9.52
CA GLN A 27 7.22 18.43 -10.74
C GLN A 27 5.93 18.05 -11.48
N ASP A 28 5.55 18.92 -12.38
CA ASP A 28 4.38 18.71 -13.24
C ASP A 28 4.54 17.47 -14.11
N ASN A 29 3.45 16.72 -14.28
CA ASN A 29 3.38 15.46 -15.05
C ASN A 29 4.33 14.33 -14.58
N GLU A 30 4.83 14.38 -13.34
CA GLU A 30 5.60 13.28 -12.77
C GLU A 30 4.69 12.16 -12.24
N ARG A 31 5.21 10.94 -12.31
CA ARG A 31 4.63 9.73 -11.75
C ARG A 31 5.57 9.21 -10.65
N ILE A 32 5.25 9.47 -9.42
CA ILE A 32 6.14 9.26 -8.28
C ILE A 32 5.61 8.12 -7.42
N ALA A 33 6.43 7.11 -7.18
CA ALA A 33 6.23 6.12 -6.14
C ALA A 33 6.99 6.52 -4.87
N LEU A 34 6.33 6.52 -3.73
CA LEU A 34 6.97 6.67 -2.42
C LEU A 34 7.01 5.30 -1.75
N VAL A 35 8.21 4.76 -1.58
CA VAL A 35 8.43 3.42 -1.03
C VAL A 35 9.21 3.47 0.29
N GLY A 36 9.16 2.38 1.04
CA GLY A 36 9.83 2.24 2.33
C GLY A 36 9.08 1.27 3.22
N ARG A 37 9.70 0.82 4.29
CA ARG A 37 9.13 -0.15 5.24
C ARG A 37 7.88 0.36 5.93
N ASN A 38 7.10 -0.56 6.48
CA ASN A 38 6.01 -0.20 7.36
C ASN A 38 6.55 0.55 8.59
N GLY A 39 5.89 1.66 8.94
CA GLY A 39 6.34 2.55 10.01
C GLY A 39 7.45 3.54 9.64
N ALA A 40 7.95 3.57 8.39
CA ALA A 40 8.95 4.54 7.95
C ALA A 40 8.42 5.99 7.79
N GLY A 41 7.11 6.20 7.96
CA GLY A 41 6.50 7.53 7.89
C GLY A 41 5.97 7.93 6.51
N LYS A 42 5.73 6.97 5.59
CA LYS A 42 5.19 7.24 4.25
C LYS A 42 3.89 8.03 4.31
N SER A 43 2.86 7.51 4.96
CA SER A 43 1.54 8.16 5.08
C SER A 43 1.62 9.50 5.80
N THR A 44 2.47 9.62 6.82
CA THR A 44 2.71 10.89 7.52
C THR A 44 3.34 11.93 6.59
N LEU A 45 4.33 11.52 5.77
CA LEU A 45 4.92 12.42 4.78
C LEU A 45 3.90 12.85 3.74
N LEU A 46 3.05 11.93 3.25
CA LEU A 46 1.95 12.27 2.34
C LEU A 46 1.00 13.30 2.93
N LYS A 47 0.58 13.13 4.21
CA LYS A 47 -0.31 14.07 4.91
C LYS A 47 0.34 15.45 5.10
N ILE A 48 1.63 15.50 5.39
CA ILE A 48 2.38 16.77 5.48
C ILE A 48 2.43 17.45 4.10
N LEU A 49 2.71 16.72 3.03
CA LEU A 49 2.75 17.26 1.66
C LEU A 49 1.36 17.72 1.19
N ALA A 50 0.30 17.03 1.59
CA ALA A 50 -1.08 17.42 1.34
C ALA A 50 -1.54 18.64 2.18
N GLY A 51 -0.77 19.03 3.20
CA GLY A 51 -1.13 20.10 4.13
C GLY A 51 -2.17 19.73 5.18
N ILE A 52 -2.39 18.44 5.41
CA ILE A 52 -3.34 17.90 6.39
C ILE A 52 -2.71 17.87 7.78
N GLU A 53 -1.43 17.45 7.86
CA GLU A 53 -0.68 17.43 9.11
C GLU A 53 0.47 18.45 9.07
N PRO A 54 0.80 19.09 10.20
CA PRO A 54 1.96 19.96 10.29
C PRO A 54 3.26 19.14 10.31
N THR A 55 4.35 19.76 9.86
CA THR A 55 5.72 19.27 10.07
C THR A 55 6.28 19.83 11.37
N ASP A 56 7.16 19.10 12.05
CA ASP A 56 7.83 19.59 13.26
C ASP A 56 9.03 20.50 12.93
N ALA A 57 9.67 20.29 11.77
CA ALA A 57 10.69 21.18 11.24
C ALA A 57 10.65 21.20 9.71
N GLY A 58 11.23 22.23 9.11
CA GLY A 58 11.23 22.43 7.67
C GLY A 58 9.98 23.15 7.16
N THR A 59 9.85 23.24 5.85
CA THR A 59 8.77 23.95 5.16
C THR A 59 8.29 23.20 3.93
N VAL A 60 6.97 23.30 3.67
CA VAL A 60 6.37 22.84 2.42
C VAL A 60 5.98 24.07 1.60
N ALA A 61 6.59 24.23 0.44
CA ALA A 61 6.24 25.27 -0.51
C ALA A 61 5.38 24.69 -1.62
N LYS A 62 4.19 25.26 -1.83
CA LYS A 62 3.24 24.88 -2.87
C LYS A 62 3.09 26.03 -3.87
N LYS A 63 3.09 25.70 -5.16
CA LYS A 63 2.76 26.69 -6.21
C LYS A 63 1.35 27.23 -5.98
N LYS A 64 1.16 28.54 -6.20
CA LYS A 64 -0.14 29.19 -6.10
C LYS A 64 -1.16 28.51 -7.03
N GLU A 65 -2.37 28.31 -6.54
CA GLU A 65 -3.51 27.73 -7.27
C GLU A 65 -3.41 26.22 -7.62
N VAL A 66 -2.38 25.51 -7.17
CA VAL A 66 -2.31 24.03 -7.36
C VAL A 66 -3.39 23.35 -6.51
N THR A 67 -4.18 22.52 -7.17
CA THR A 67 -5.15 21.64 -6.51
C THR A 67 -4.49 20.34 -6.08
N ILE A 68 -4.74 19.87 -4.85
CA ILE A 68 -4.19 18.63 -4.31
C ILE A 68 -5.35 17.75 -3.88
N GLY A 69 -5.48 16.59 -4.52
CA GLY A 69 -6.36 15.52 -4.08
C GLY A 69 -5.58 14.53 -3.21
N TYR A 70 -6.10 14.17 -2.05
CA TYR A 70 -5.49 13.19 -1.15
C TYR A 70 -6.49 12.09 -0.78
N LEU A 71 -6.13 10.85 -1.08
CA LEU A 71 -6.84 9.66 -0.65
C LEU A 71 -6.05 8.95 0.45
N ASP A 72 -6.59 8.98 1.68
CA ASP A 72 -6.06 8.22 2.82
C ASP A 72 -6.45 6.73 2.70
N GLN A 73 -5.63 5.85 3.24
CA GLN A 73 -5.87 4.41 3.33
C GLN A 73 -7.26 4.05 3.90
N HIS A 74 -7.81 4.88 4.78
CA HIS A 74 -9.11 4.70 5.42
C HIS A 74 -10.17 5.67 4.93
N SER A 75 -9.93 6.34 3.80
CA SER A 75 -10.91 7.27 3.24
C SER A 75 -12.18 6.52 2.86
N ALA A 76 -13.28 6.93 3.45
CA ALA A 76 -14.61 6.44 3.12
C ALA A 76 -15.55 7.63 2.98
N VAL A 77 -16.39 7.62 1.95
CA VAL A 77 -17.44 8.64 1.85
C VAL A 77 -18.49 8.32 2.91
N ASP A 78 -18.70 9.26 3.84
CA ASP A 78 -19.79 9.20 4.81
C ASP A 78 -20.79 10.31 4.50
N SER A 79 -21.87 9.95 3.82
CA SER A 79 -22.88 10.87 3.30
C SER A 79 -24.25 10.19 3.32
N THR A 80 -25.29 10.98 3.48
CA THR A 80 -26.69 10.53 3.40
C THR A 80 -27.23 10.56 1.97
N LYS A 81 -26.45 11.06 1.01
CA LYS A 81 -26.82 11.16 -0.40
C LYS A 81 -26.80 9.81 -1.09
N THR A 82 -27.36 9.77 -2.30
CA THR A 82 -27.17 8.66 -3.24
C THR A 82 -25.76 8.70 -3.83
N ILE A 83 -25.32 7.59 -4.43
CA ILE A 83 -24.04 7.52 -5.14
C ILE A 83 -23.99 8.60 -6.22
N TRP A 84 -25.06 8.74 -7.02
CA TRP A 84 -25.12 9.73 -8.10
C TRP A 84 -25.03 11.16 -7.59
N ASP A 85 -25.85 11.51 -6.59
CA ASP A 85 -25.86 12.85 -6.01
C ASP A 85 -24.53 13.26 -5.39
N GLU A 86 -23.82 12.28 -4.82
CA GLU A 86 -22.48 12.53 -4.27
C GLU A 86 -21.46 12.84 -5.37
N MET A 87 -21.49 12.11 -6.49
CA MET A 87 -20.62 12.39 -7.64
C MET A 87 -20.95 13.73 -8.29
N LEU A 88 -22.21 14.12 -8.36
CA LEU A 88 -22.63 15.43 -8.86
C LEU A 88 -22.03 16.60 -8.04
N THR A 89 -21.68 16.39 -6.77
CA THR A 89 -21.04 17.45 -5.96
C THR A 89 -19.71 17.91 -6.53
N VAL A 90 -18.97 17.04 -7.20
CA VAL A 90 -17.71 17.36 -7.85
C VAL A 90 -17.93 18.34 -9.00
N PHE A 91 -19.03 18.19 -9.71
CA PHE A 91 -19.37 19.00 -10.87
C PHE A 91 -20.33 20.16 -10.55
N ALA A 92 -20.55 20.47 -9.26
CA ALA A 92 -21.41 21.59 -8.85
C ALA A 92 -21.04 22.93 -9.53
N PRO A 93 -19.76 23.32 -9.69
CA PRO A 93 -19.39 24.52 -10.42
C PRO A 93 -19.81 24.47 -11.90
N VAL A 94 -19.64 23.32 -12.56
CA VAL A 94 -20.00 23.10 -13.97
C VAL A 94 -21.52 23.17 -14.14
N ILE A 95 -22.27 22.53 -13.25
CA ILE A 95 -23.74 22.53 -13.25
C ILE A 95 -24.28 23.96 -13.04
N LEU A 96 -23.65 24.72 -12.14
CA LEU A 96 -23.99 26.11 -11.92
C LEU A 96 -23.73 26.96 -13.17
N LEU A 97 -22.60 26.76 -13.83
CA LEU A 97 -22.23 27.45 -15.08
C LEU A 97 -23.26 27.16 -16.18
N MET A 98 -23.69 25.90 -16.33
CA MET A 98 -24.72 25.51 -17.31
C MET A 98 -26.07 26.17 -17.01
N LYS A 99 -26.49 26.23 -15.74
CA LYS A 99 -27.71 26.93 -15.32
C LYS A 99 -27.65 28.44 -15.61
N GLN A 100 -26.48 29.05 -15.38
CA GLN A 100 -26.28 30.47 -15.70
C GLN A 100 -26.38 30.73 -17.22
N ALA A 101 -25.84 29.84 -18.03
CA ALA A 101 -25.94 29.94 -19.49
C ALA A 101 -27.40 29.75 -19.96
N GLU A 102 -28.15 28.84 -19.38
CA GLU A 102 -29.58 28.65 -19.66
C GLU A 102 -30.40 29.89 -19.28
N GLN A 103 -30.12 30.47 -18.11
CA GLN A 103 -30.74 31.76 -17.70
C GLN A 103 -30.38 32.89 -18.63
N ALA A 104 -29.13 33.00 -19.09
CA ALA A 104 -28.72 34.01 -20.06
C ALA A 104 -29.40 33.77 -21.40
N ALA A 105 -29.57 32.54 -21.86
CA ALA A 105 -30.33 32.24 -23.07
C ALA A 105 -31.82 32.65 -22.94
N THR A 106 -32.44 32.38 -21.78
CA THR A 106 -33.82 32.78 -21.51
C THR A 106 -33.97 34.31 -21.53
N ARG A 107 -32.98 35.03 -20.99
CA ARG A 107 -32.96 36.52 -21.03
C ARG A 107 -32.90 37.10 -22.45
N LEU A 108 -32.22 36.41 -23.38
CA LEU A 108 -32.18 36.82 -24.79
C LEU A 108 -33.54 36.76 -25.48
N ALA A 109 -34.48 35.94 -24.96
CA ALA A 109 -35.84 35.83 -25.46
C ALA A 109 -36.84 36.77 -24.75
N ASP A 110 -36.41 37.56 -23.78
CA ASP A 110 -37.25 38.50 -23.05
C ASP A 110 -37.55 39.76 -23.92
N GLU A 111 -38.82 40.07 -24.07
CA GLU A 111 -39.29 41.21 -24.86
C GLU A 111 -38.66 42.52 -24.41
N ALA A 112 -38.37 42.72 -23.09
CA ALA A 112 -37.73 43.90 -22.55
C ALA A 112 -36.29 44.04 -23.04
N VAL A 113 -35.58 42.90 -23.22
CA VAL A 113 -34.19 42.87 -23.72
C VAL A 113 -34.14 43.03 -25.24
N ILE A 114 -35.11 42.42 -25.94
CA ILE A 114 -35.21 42.50 -27.41
C ILE A 114 -35.43 43.91 -27.88
N ASN A 115 -36.19 44.73 -27.14
CA ASN A 115 -36.52 46.10 -27.48
C ASN A 115 -35.46 47.15 -27.05
N ASP A 116 -34.41 46.69 -26.32
CA ASP A 116 -33.30 47.56 -25.89
C ASP A 116 -31.97 47.07 -26.49
N PRO A 117 -31.37 47.80 -27.48
CA PRO A 117 -30.14 47.36 -28.14
C PRO A 117 -28.94 47.21 -27.21
N ASP A 118 -28.81 48.05 -26.19
CA ASP A 118 -27.70 48.01 -25.22
C ASP A 118 -27.85 46.78 -24.28
N ALA A 119 -29.08 46.53 -23.84
CA ALA A 119 -29.40 45.36 -23.02
C ALA A 119 -29.21 44.04 -23.81
N MET A 120 -29.56 44.02 -25.10
CA MET A 120 -29.34 42.86 -25.97
C MET A 120 -27.85 42.57 -26.20
N GLU A 121 -27.03 43.59 -26.46
CA GLU A 121 -25.57 43.46 -26.63
C GLU A 121 -24.91 42.89 -25.37
N ALA A 122 -25.28 43.40 -24.21
CA ALA A 122 -24.78 42.91 -22.92
C ALA A 122 -25.19 41.47 -22.63
N ALA A 123 -26.44 41.09 -22.95
CA ALA A 123 -26.95 39.73 -22.77
C ALA A 123 -26.24 38.72 -23.71
N LEU A 124 -26.03 39.11 -24.98
CA LEU A 124 -25.26 38.27 -25.94
C LEU A 124 -23.82 38.06 -25.50
N LYS A 125 -23.14 39.11 -25.07
CA LYS A 125 -21.77 39.04 -24.58
C LYS A 125 -21.63 38.14 -23.35
N LEU A 126 -22.59 38.22 -22.42
CA LEU A 126 -22.64 37.33 -21.27
C LEU A 126 -22.84 35.87 -21.69
N TYR A 127 -23.80 35.61 -22.59
CA TYR A 127 -24.07 34.26 -23.09
C TYR A 127 -22.86 33.66 -23.81
N ASP A 128 -22.21 34.43 -24.68
CA ASP A 128 -21.01 33.98 -25.40
C ASP A 128 -19.86 33.64 -24.42
N THR A 129 -19.67 34.49 -23.39
CA THR A 129 -18.64 34.22 -22.38
C THR A 129 -18.92 32.94 -21.60
N LEU A 130 -20.17 32.70 -21.21
CA LEU A 130 -20.59 31.49 -20.50
C LEU A 130 -20.43 30.25 -21.40
N GLN A 131 -20.81 30.36 -22.69
CA GLN A 131 -20.64 29.28 -23.66
C GLN A 131 -19.16 28.92 -23.90
N GLN A 132 -18.30 29.93 -23.99
CA GLN A 132 -16.84 29.70 -24.11
C GLN A 132 -16.29 28.96 -22.90
N GLU A 133 -16.73 29.33 -21.69
CA GLU A 133 -16.28 28.68 -20.46
C GLU A 133 -16.82 27.24 -20.35
N ILE A 134 -18.09 26.99 -20.77
CA ILE A 134 -18.70 25.66 -20.89
C ILE A 134 -17.87 24.76 -21.83
N HIS A 135 -17.51 25.27 -23.01
CA HIS A 135 -16.68 24.52 -23.95
C HIS A 135 -15.27 24.24 -23.42
N LYS A 136 -14.64 25.25 -22.78
CA LYS A 136 -13.30 25.12 -22.21
C LYS A 136 -13.24 24.06 -21.11
N GLN A 137 -14.30 23.93 -20.31
CA GLN A 137 -14.40 22.95 -19.21
C GLN A 137 -14.96 21.60 -19.66
N ASP A 138 -15.28 21.40 -20.96
CA ASP A 138 -15.96 20.21 -21.50
C ASP A 138 -17.21 19.83 -20.68
N ALA A 139 -18.02 20.86 -20.35
CA ALA A 139 -19.08 20.78 -19.38
C ALA A 139 -20.21 19.81 -19.79
N TYR A 140 -20.38 19.48 -21.07
CA TYR A 140 -21.45 18.59 -21.53
C TYR A 140 -21.17 17.11 -21.28
N GLY A 141 -19.90 16.74 -21.05
CA GLY A 141 -19.46 15.35 -20.89
C GLY A 141 -19.49 14.79 -19.47
N TYR A 142 -19.78 15.62 -18.44
CA TYR A 142 -19.59 15.24 -17.05
C TYR A 142 -20.40 13.99 -16.60
N GLU A 143 -21.64 13.83 -17.08
CA GLU A 143 -22.44 12.64 -16.73
C GLU A 143 -21.84 11.34 -17.28
N SER A 144 -21.37 11.38 -18.53
CA SER A 144 -20.71 10.24 -19.14
C SER A 144 -19.40 9.90 -18.43
N GLU A 145 -18.66 10.92 -17.97
CA GLU A 145 -17.46 10.75 -17.19
C GLU A 145 -17.72 10.13 -15.83
N ILE A 146 -18.74 10.62 -15.10
CA ILE A 146 -19.19 10.01 -13.84
C ILE A 146 -19.50 8.54 -14.05
N ARG A 147 -20.34 8.19 -15.05
CA ARG A 147 -20.69 6.80 -15.35
C ARG A 147 -19.47 5.96 -15.69
N SER A 148 -18.55 6.48 -16.50
CA SER A 148 -17.33 5.76 -16.89
C SER A 148 -16.46 5.42 -15.69
N VAL A 149 -16.25 6.37 -14.77
CA VAL A 149 -15.46 6.16 -13.56
C VAL A 149 -16.16 5.22 -12.59
N LEU A 150 -17.47 5.39 -12.37
CA LEU A 150 -18.26 4.51 -11.51
C LEU A 150 -18.28 3.07 -12.02
N HIS A 151 -18.46 2.85 -13.33
CA HIS A 151 -18.36 1.52 -13.95
C HIS A 151 -17.01 0.87 -13.73
N GLY A 152 -15.91 1.63 -13.82
CA GLY A 152 -14.57 1.15 -13.53
C GLY A 152 -14.43 0.61 -12.09
N PHE A 153 -15.15 1.20 -11.16
CA PHE A 153 -15.24 0.74 -9.76
C PHE A 153 -16.40 -0.23 -9.49
N LYS A 154 -17.05 -0.76 -10.55
CA LYS A 154 -18.15 -1.74 -10.47
C LYS A 154 -19.37 -1.20 -9.73
N PHE A 155 -19.69 0.08 -9.94
CA PHE A 155 -21.00 0.67 -9.65
C PHE A 155 -21.75 0.84 -10.97
N TYR A 156 -22.88 0.17 -11.09
CA TYR A 156 -23.70 0.13 -12.31
C TYR A 156 -24.96 1.00 -12.17
N GLU A 157 -25.76 1.11 -13.24
CA GLU A 157 -26.93 1.98 -13.25
C GLU A 157 -27.91 1.69 -12.10
N GLU A 158 -28.05 0.41 -11.71
CA GLU A 158 -28.89 -0.03 -10.61
C GLU A 158 -28.42 0.43 -9.23
N ASP A 159 -27.13 0.79 -9.09
CA ASP A 159 -26.54 1.24 -7.84
C ASP A 159 -26.63 2.75 -7.65
N LEU A 160 -26.83 3.54 -8.72
CA LEU A 160 -26.69 5.00 -8.69
C LEU A 160 -27.61 5.69 -7.68
N ASP A 161 -28.84 5.21 -7.54
CA ASP A 161 -29.84 5.74 -6.60
C ASP A 161 -29.69 5.18 -5.18
N ARG A 162 -28.74 4.27 -4.97
CA ARG A 162 -28.52 3.64 -3.67
C ARG A 162 -27.89 4.62 -2.69
N PRO A 163 -28.43 4.73 -1.45
CA PRO A 163 -27.84 5.55 -0.39
C PRO A 163 -26.45 5.05 0.01
N ILE A 164 -25.50 5.96 0.17
CA ILE A 164 -24.09 5.64 0.56
C ILE A 164 -24.04 4.96 1.93
N SER A 165 -24.97 5.25 2.82
CA SER A 165 -25.06 4.62 4.14
C SER A 165 -25.22 3.08 4.07
N GLN A 166 -25.77 2.55 2.97
CA GLN A 166 -25.99 1.12 2.75
C GLN A 166 -24.78 0.40 2.14
N LEU A 167 -23.73 1.14 1.77
CA LEU A 167 -22.53 0.57 1.18
C LEU A 167 -21.65 -0.08 2.25
N SER A 168 -20.99 -1.18 1.88
CA SER A 168 -19.93 -1.78 2.69
C SER A 168 -18.71 -0.84 2.78
N GLY A 169 -17.83 -1.06 3.77
CA GLY A 169 -16.60 -0.27 3.92
C GLY A 169 -15.76 -0.22 2.64
N GLY A 170 -15.52 -1.37 2.01
CA GLY A 170 -14.78 -1.43 0.75
C GLY A 170 -15.47 -0.74 -0.42
N GLN A 171 -16.83 -0.75 -0.47
CA GLN A 171 -17.56 0.02 -1.47
C GLN A 171 -17.45 1.52 -1.22
N LYS A 172 -17.51 1.97 0.04
CA LYS A 172 -17.31 3.38 0.41
C LYS A 172 -15.91 3.89 0.04
N THR A 173 -14.88 3.07 0.23
CA THR A 173 -13.51 3.39 -0.17
C THR A 173 -13.38 3.49 -1.70
N ARG A 174 -13.96 2.54 -2.46
CA ARG A 174 -14.00 2.62 -3.93
C ARG A 174 -14.74 3.85 -4.43
N LEU A 175 -15.82 4.25 -3.77
CA LEU A 175 -16.56 5.47 -4.09
C LEU A 175 -15.75 6.74 -3.80
N ALA A 176 -15.00 6.76 -2.67
CA ALA A 176 -14.08 7.85 -2.35
C ALA A 176 -13.00 8.01 -3.42
N MET A 177 -12.48 6.87 -3.91
CA MET A 177 -11.51 6.86 -5.01
C MET A 177 -12.13 7.37 -6.31
N ALA A 178 -13.33 6.92 -6.68
CA ALA A 178 -14.05 7.43 -7.85
C ALA A 178 -14.20 8.96 -7.78
N LYS A 179 -14.62 9.48 -6.63
CA LYS A 179 -14.81 10.91 -6.41
C LYS A 179 -13.52 11.72 -6.63
N ILE A 180 -12.41 11.31 -6.00
CA ILE A 180 -11.15 12.04 -6.10
C ILE A 180 -10.54 12.01 -7.51
N LEU A 181 -10.77 10.92 -8.27
CA LEU A 181 -10.36 10.84 -9.68
C LEU A 181 -11.14 11.82 -10.57
N LEU A 182 -12.44 11.99 -10.30
CA LEU A 182 -13.30 12.94 -11.01
C LEU A 182 -12.93 14.41 -10.74
N GLU A 183 -12.31 14.71 -9.60
CA GLU A 183 -11.87 16.08 -9.25
C GLU A 183 -10.75 16.60 -10.15
N LYS A 184 -10.00 15.73 -10.86
CA LYS A 184 -8.92 16.08 -11.79
C LYS A 184 -7.88 17.04 -11.21
N ASN A 185 -7.44 16.74 -10.00
CA ASN A 185 -6.45 17.56 -9.28
C ASN A 185 -5.10 17.63 -10.01
N ASP A 186 -4.38 18.78 -9.90
CA ASP A 186 -3.03 18.96 -10.46
C ASP A 186 -2.02 18.00 -9.85
N LEU A 187 -2.16 17.71 -8.54
CA LEU A 187 -1.42 16.70 -7.81
C LEU A 187 -2.39 15.74 -7.12
N LEU A 188 -2.36 14.48 -7.53
CA LEU A 188 -3.11 13.40 -6.92
C LEU A 188 -2.20 12.56 -6.03
N ILE A 189 -2.52 12.48 -4.75
CA ILE A 189 -1.78 11.71 -3.73
C ILE A 189 -2.64 10.53 -3.32
N LEU A 190 -2.14 9.31 -3.53
CA LEU A 190 -2.84 8.06 -3.22
C LEU A 190 -2.06 7.23 -2.20
N ASP A 191 -2.66 6.95 -1.06
CA ASP A 191 -2.09 6.09 -0.02
C ASP A 191 -2.76 4.71 -0.05
N GLU A 192 -2.01 3.70 -0.53
CA GLU A 192 -2.44 2.30 -0.70
C GLU A 192 -3.73 2.12 -1.53
N PRO A 193 -3.80 2.69 -2.76
CA PRO A 193 -5.02 2.64 -3.58
C PRO A 193 -5.37 1.22 -4.08
N THR A 194 -4.44 0.30 -4.02
CA THR A 194 -4.61 -1.09 -4.49
C THR A 194 -5.31 -1.99 -3.48
N ASN A 195 -5.40 -1.56 -2.21
CA ASN A 195 -6.04 -2.34 -1.16
C ASN A 195 -7.53 -2.50 -1.44
N HIS A 196 -8.06 -3.70 -1.21
CA HIS A 196 -9.47 -4.06 -1.37
C HIS A 196 -10.01 -3.96 -2.81
N LEU A 197 -9.14 -3.81 -3.83
CA LEU A 197 -9.53 -3.89 -5.22
C LEU A 197 -9.38 -5.32 -5.74
N ASP A 198 -10.34 -5.75 -6.55
CA ASP A 198 -10.19 -6.97 -7.33
C ASP A 198 -9.35 -6.71 -8.60
N ILE A 199 -8.90 -7.77 -9.24
CA ILE A 199 -7.97 -7.73 -10.37
C ILE A 199 -8.50 -6.84 -11.52
N ASP A 200 -9.80 -6.92 -11.83
CA ASP A 200 -10.39 -6.15 -12.94
C ASP A 200 -10.43 -4.66 -12.61
N THR A 201 -10.85 -4.31 -11.38
CA THR A 201 -10.89 -2.93 -10.90
C THR A 201 -9.47 -2.35 -10.81
N LEU A 202 -8.50 -3.14 -10.37
CA LEU A 202 -7.09 -2.75 -10.34
C LEU A 202 -6.57 -2.47 -11.75
N ALA A 203 -6.83 -3.38 -12.71
CA ALA A 203 -6.41 -3.19 -14.09
C ALA A 203 -7.04 -1.95 -14.74
N TRP A 204 -8.30 -1.66 -14.42
CA TRP A 204 -8.95 -0.43 -14.86
C TRP A 204 -8.30 0.82 -14.24
N LEU A 205 -8.03 0.81 -12.94
CA LEU A 205 -7.38 1.91 -12.23
C LEU A 205 -5.99 2.20 -12.78
N GLU A 206 -5.18 1.17 -13.04
CA GLU A 206 -3.87 1.30 -13.67
C GLU A 206 -3.96 2.05 -15.01
N ASN A 207 -4.88 1.61 -15.89
CA ASN A 207 -5.06 2.24 -17.19
C ASN A 207 -5.54 3.69 -17.06
N TYR A 208 -6.43 3.98 -16.13
CA TYR A 208 -6.89 5.35 -15.85
C TYR A 208 -5.73 6.24 -15.39
N LEU A 209 -4.92 5.76 -14.42
CA LEU A 209 -3.79 6.52 -13.87
C LEU A 209 -2.66 6.72 -14.88
N ILE A 210 -2.43 5.79 -15.80
CA ILE A 210 -1.49 5.98 -16.91
C ILE A 210 -1.93 7.16 -17.78
N GLY A 211 -3.23 7.29 -18.05
CA GLY A 211 -3.83 8.38 -18.83
C GLY A 211 -4.05 9.69 -18.05
N TYR A 212 -3.84 9.69 -16.74
CA TYR A 212 -4.09 10.85 -15.90
C TYR A 212 -3.18 12.03 -16.26
N ARG A 213 -3.75 13.22 -16.49
CA ARG A 213 -2.98 14.39 -16.96
C ARG A 213 -2.23 15.14 -15.86
N GLY A 214 -2.65 15.01 -14.60
CA GLY A 214 -1.96 15.61 -13.45
C GLY A 214 -0.73 14.82 -13.00
N THR A 215 -0.06 15.33 -11.99
CA THR A 215 1.05 14.68 -11.29
C THR A 215 0.51 13.64 -10.30
N LEU A 216 1.18 12.51 -10.18
CA LEU A 216 0.78 11.42 -9.31
C LEU A 216 1.87 11.14 -8.27
N LEU A 217 1.49 11.06 -7.00
CA LEU A 217 2.32 10.59 -5.90
C LEU A 217 1.59 9.42 -5.22
N VAL A 218 2.17 8.22 -5.30
CA VAL A 218 1.51 6.99 -4.84
C VAL A 218 2.38 6.25 -3.83
N VAL A 219 1.76 5.80 -2.76
CA VAL A 219 2.27 4.73 -1.89
C VAL A 219 1.50 3.47 -2.20
N SER A 220 2.18 2.38 -2.50
CA SER A 220 1.56 1.06 -2.63
C SER A 220 2.52 -0.05 -2.23
N HIS A 221 1.97 -1.15 -1.75
CA HIS A 221 2.66 -2.41 -1.49
C HIS A 221 2.51 -3.42 -2.64
N ASP A 222 2.02 -2.98 -3.79
CA ASP A 222 1.95 -3.77 -5.02
C ASP A 222 3.07 -3.35 -5.98
N ARG A 223 4.09 -4.22 -6.12
CA ARG A 223 5.26 -3.96 -6.97
C ARG A 223 4.89 -3.87 -8.45
N TYR A 224 3.91 -4.65 -8.91
CA TYR A 224 3.49 -4.65 -10.31
C TYR A 224 2.77 -3.34 -10.67
N PHE A 225 1.91 -2.89 -9.77
CA PHE A 225 1.25 -1.60 -9.89
C PHE A 225 2.26 -0.45 -9.92
N LEU A 226 3.23 -0.43 -8.99
CA LEU A 226 4.27 0.61 -8.96
C LEU A 226 5.15 0.57 -10.20
N ASP A 227 5.54 -0.61 -10.68
CA ASP A 227 6.39 -0.75 -11.87
C ASP A 227 5.72 -0.24 -13.14
N LYS A 228 4.39 -0.41 -13.23
CA LYS A 228 3.59 0.01 -14.38
C LYS A 228 3.34 1.52 -14.42
N ILE A 229 3.21 2.16 -13.25
CA ILE A 229 2.79 3.56 -13.15
C ILE A 229 3.96 4.50 -12.92
N ALA A 230 4.92 4.15 -12.03
CA ALA A 230 5.96 5.06 -11.59
C ALA A 230 7.05 5.28 -12.62
N THR A 231 7.48 6.54 -12.75
CA THR A 231 8.67 6.95 -13.51
C THR A 231 9.78 7.50 -12.63
N ASN A 232 9.45 7.76 -11.38
CA ASN A 232 10.36 8.20 -10.32
C ASN A 232 10.03 7.46 -9.02
N VAL A 233 11.03 7.10 -8.25
CA VAL A 233 10.86 6.45 -6.95
C VAL A 233 11.58 7.27 -5.88
N TYR A 234 10.86 7.61 -4.82
CA TYR A 234 11.42 8.14 -3.59
C TYR A 234 11.37 7.04 -2.53
N GLU A 235 12.53 6.71 -1.95
CA GLU A 235 12.64 5.73 -0.89
C GLU A 235 12.89 6.42 0.46
N ILE A 236 12.04 6.14 1.44
CA ILE A 236 12.31 6.47 2.85
C ILE A 236 13.01 5.29 3.49
N SER A 237 14.29 5.47 3.81
CA SER A 237 15.10 4.47 4.50
C SER A 237 15.97 5.15 5.54
N ARG A 238 16.02 4.59 6.77
CA ARG A 238 16.82 5.11 7.89
C ARG A 238 16.60 6.61 8.14
N ASN A 239 15.35 7.01 8.23
CA ASN A 239 14.91 8.39 8.48
C ASN A 239 15.34 9.40 7.40
N LYS A 240 15.87 8.96 6.25
CA LYS A 240 16.28 9.76 5.11
C LYS A 240 15.50 9.39 3.87
N ILE A 241 15.50 10.29 2.88
CA ILE A 241 14.86 10.05 1.59
C ILE A 241 15.94 9.96 0.49
N HIS A 242 15.76 9.00 -0.41
CA HIS A 242 16.58 8.83 -1.60
C HIS A 242 15.70 8.88 -2.83
N HIS A 243 16.18 9.56 -3.88
CA HIS A 243 15.48 9.70 -5.15
C HIS A 243 16.14 8.87 -6.23
N TYR A 244 15.35 8.10 -6.97
CA TYR A 244 15.76 7.28 -8.09
C TYR A 244 14.90 7.62 -9.31
N LYS A 245 15.52 7.80 -10.49
CA LYS A 245 14.82 8.06 -11.75
C LYS A 245 14.64 6.74 -12.49
N GLY A 246 13.42 6.33 -12.70
CA GLY A 246 13.06 5.08 -13.35
C GLY A 246 11.83 4.45 -12.70
N ASN A 247 11.41 3.31 -13.23
CA ASN A 247 10.34 2.50 -12.66
C ASN A 247 10.80 1.72 -11.42
N TYR A 248 9.90 0.97 -10.81
CA TYR A 248 10.19 0.25 -9.58
C TYR A 248 11.25 -0.86 -9.76
N SER A 249 11.22 -1.60 -10.88
CA SER A 249 12.23 -2.63 -11.19
C SER A 249 13.62 -2.04 -11.37
N TRP A 250 13.72 -0.89 -12.04
CA TRP A 250 14.99 -0.18 -12.19
C TRP A 250 15.52 0.34 -10.84
N PHE A 251 14.63 0.88 -9.99
CA PHE A 251 14.98 1.28 -8.63
C PHE A 251 15.64 0.15 -7.84
N LEU A 252 15.09 -1.08 -7.89
CA LEU A 252 15.66 -2.23 -7.18
C LEU A 252 17.09 -2.54 -7.66
N GLN A 253 17.32 -2.50 -8.97
CA GLN A 253 18.65 -2.73 -9.55
C GLN A 253 19.66 -1.65 -9.12
N GLU A 254 19.26 -0.39 -9.20
CA GLU A 254 20.12 0.74 -8.82
C GLU A 254 20.42 0.75 -7.31
N LYS A 255 19.42 0.45 -6.48
CA LYS A 255 19.58 0.29 -5.03
C LYS A 255 20.60 -0.80 -4.71
N ALA A 256 20.49 -1.97 -5.37
CA ALA A 256 21.42 -3.08 -5.17
C ALA A 256 22.84 -2.71 -5.61
N ALA A 257 23.00 -2.08 -6.77
CA ALA A 257 24.31 -1.62 -7.29
C ALA A 257 24.96 -0.57 -6.36
N ARG A 258 24.17 0.38 -5.87
CA ARG A 258 24.64 1.39 -4.92
C ARG A 258 25.10 0.76 -3.60
N LEU A 259 24.34 -0.16 -3.05
CA LEU A 259 24.69 -0.88 -1.82
C LEU A 259 26.00 -1.66 -1.98
N GLU A 260 26.16 -2.34 -3.12
CA GLU A 260 27.41 -3.05 -3.44
C GLU A 260 28.62 -2.09 -3.53
N GLN A 261 28.43 -0.94 -4.15
CA GLN A 261 29.46 0.09 -4.24
C GLN A 261 29.84 0.66 -2.86
N GLU A 262 28.86 0.99 -2.04
CA GLU A 262 29.06 1.48 -0.67
C GLU A 262 29.78 0.43 0.19
N MET A 263 29.42 -0.86 0.05
CA MET A 263 30.08 -1.96 0.76
C MET A 263 31.54 -2.10 0.35
N LYS A 264 31.85 -2.04 -0.95
CA LYS A 264 33.25 -2.06 -1.44
C LYS A 264 34.06 -0.87 -0.91
N GLN A 265 33.46 0.31 -0.81
CA GLN A 265 34.13 1.49 -0.24
C GLN A 265 34.38 1.31 1.25
N TYR A 266 33.41 0.79 2.00
CA TYR A 266 33.57 0.48 3.41
C TYR A 266 34.66 -0.56 3.66
N GLU A 267 34.67 -1.68 2.95
CA GLU A 267 35.67 -2.72 3.05
C GLU A 267 37.06 -2.16 2.78
N LYS A 268 37.22 -1.35 1.73
CA LYS A 268 38.50 -0.68 1.41
C LYS A 268 38.96 0.26 2.54
N GLN A 269 38.03 1.02 3.14
CA GLN A 269 38.35 1.88 4.27
C GLN A 269 38.74 1.05 5.51
N GLN A 270 38.04 -0.05 5.80
CA GLN A 270 38.36 -0.94 6.92
C GLN A 270 39.76 -1.57 6.74
N GLU A 271 40.11 -2.00 5.53
CA GLU A 271 41.47 -2.47 5.24
C GLU A 271 42.53 -1.39 5.45
N GLU A 272 42.24 -0.14 5.04
CA GLU A 272 43.17 0.98 5.29
C GLU A 272 43.33 1.25 6.79
N ILE A 273 42.25 1.27 7.53
CA ILE A 273 42.23 1.44 8.99
C ILE A 273 43.06 0.33 9.64
N ALA A 274 42.82 -0.93 9.31
CA ALA A 274 43.52 -2.07 9.86
C ALA A 274 45.05 -2.00 9.59
N LYS A 275 45.44 -1.63 8.35
CA LYS A 275 46.89 -1.41 7.98
C LYS A 275 47.53 -0.28 8.78
N LEU A 276 46.79 0.80 9.02
CA LEU A 276 47.31 1.95 9.80
C LEU A 276 47.40 1.59 11.28
N GLU A 277 46.40 0.89 11.85
CA GLU A 277 46.42 0.45 13.25
C GLU A 277 47.53 -0.56 13.52
N ASP A 278 47.73 -1.55 12.64
CA ASP A 278 48.85 -2.52 12.74
C ASP A 278 50.20 -1.83 12.68
N TYR A 279 50.36 -0.86 11.74
CA TYR A 279 51.62 -0.09 11.66
C TYR A 279 51.87 0.71 12.95
N VAL A 280 50.85 1.39 13.48
CA VAL A 280 50.98 2.16 14.72
C VAL A 280 51.31 1.24 15.88
N ALA A 281 50.65 0.11 16.03
CA ALA A 281 50.89 -0.86 17.11
C ALA A 281 52.33 -1.39 17.10
N ARG A 282 52.92 -1.70 15.90
CA ARG A 282 54.27 -2.25 15.78
C ARG A 282 55.37 -1.22 15.94
N ASN A 283 55.10 0.06 15.67
CA ASN A 283 56.16 1.08 15.51
C ASN A 283 56.10 2.22 16.53
N ILE A 284 55.09 2.30 17.39
CA ILE A 284 54.93 3.40 18.35
C ILE A 284 56.02 3.42 19.43
N VAL A 285 56.57 2.26 19.77
CA VAL A 285 57.59 2.10 20.84
C VAL A 285 59.01 2.26 20.31
N ARG A 286 59.26 2.17 18.99
CA ARG A 286 60.58 2.24 18.40
C ARG A 286 61.01 3.69 18.14
N ALA A 287 62.08 4.16 18.76
CA ALA A 287 62.54 5.56 18.69
C ALA A 287 62.73 6.09 17.24
N SER A 288 63.17 5.25 16.29
CA SER A 288 63.37 5.64 14.88
C SER A 288 62.09 5.82 14.08
N THR A 289 60.99 5.19 14.48
CA THR A 289 59.70 5.18 13.73
C THR A 289 58.58 5.89 14.46
N THR A 290 58.80 6.34 15.71
CA THR A 290 57.77 6.96 16.57
C THR A 290 57.06 8.17 15.89
N LYS A 291 57.81 9.07 15.23
CA LYS A 291 57.24 10.23 14.53
C LYS A 291 56.28 9.83 13.42
N MET A 292 56.61 8.80 12.63
CA MET A 292 55.73 8.29 11.56
C MET A 292 54.51 7.56 12.14
N ALA A 293 54.68 6.80 13.22
CA ALA A 293 53.58 6.15 13.91
C ALA A 293 52.59 7.18 14.50
N GLN A 294 53.10 8.26 15.12
CA GLN A 294 52.28 9.36 15.61
C GLN A 294 51.53 10.10 14.49
N SER A 295 52.16 10.32 13.33
CA SER A 295 51.51 10.92 12.16
C SER A 295 50.37 10.06 11.65
N ARG A 296 50.57 8.73 11.54
CA ARG A 296 49.50 7.78 11.13
C ARG A 296 48.39 7.68 12.15
N ARG A 297 48.71 7.71 13.46
CA ARG A 297 47.73 7.79 14.51
C ARG A 297 46.86 9.04 14.40
N LYS A 298 47.45 10.23 14.18
CA LYS A 298 46.72 11.47 13.95
C LYS A 298 45.84 11.40 12.69
N ARG A 299 46.27 10.64 11.65
CA ARG A 299 45.45 10.39 10.47
C ARG A 299 44.23 9.54 10.80
N LEU A 300 44.37 8.46 11.59
CA LEU A 300 43.26 7.64 12.09
C LEU A 300 42.28 8.44 12.94
N GLU A 301 42.80 9.31 13.83
CA GLU A 301 41.96 10.15 14.70
C GLU A 301 41.12 11.20 13.90
N LYS A 302 41.66 11.65 12.73
CA LYS A 302 40.99 12.61 11.86
C LYS A 302 40.17 11.96 10.73
N MET A 303 40.28 10.64 10.56
CA MET A 303 39.60 9.91 9.50
C MET A 303 38.10 9.83 9.83
N ASP A 304 37.29 10.33 8.92
CA ASP A 304 35.85 10.15 8.98
C ASP A 304 35.52 8.68 8.69
N ARG A 305 35.06 7.96 9.71
CA ARG A 305 34.81 6.53 9.61
C ARG A 305 33.44 6.31 9.01
N MET A 306 33.39 5.60 7.89
CA MET A 306 32.13 5.17 7.29
C MET A 306 31.43 4.17 8.22
N ASP A 307 30.16 4.37 8.46
CA ASP A 307 29.32 3.33 9.06
C ASP A 307 29.21 2.16 8.06
N LYS A 308 29.15 0.95 8.59
CA LYS A 308 28.96 -0.22 7.75
C LYS A 308 27.68 -0.05 6.93
N PRO A 309 27.76 -0.06 5.59
CA PRO A 309 26.55 -0.06 4.77
C PRO A 309 25.75 -1.32 5.14
N MET A 310 24.67 -1.12 5.86
CA MET A 310 23.77 -2.21 6.15
C MET A 310 22.77 -2.22 5.01
N GLY A 311 22.69 -3.28 4.23
CA GLY A 311 21.51 -3.56 3.44
C GLY A 311 20.27 -3.49 4.31
N ASP A 312 19.09 -3.66 3.78
CA ASP A 312 17.87 -3.87 4.59
C ASP A 312 18.03 -5.22 5.34
N GLU A 313 18.96 -5.26 6.33
CA GLU A 313 19.49 -6.47 6.97
C GLU A 313 18.44 -7.24 7.78
N ARG A 314 17.28 -6.65 8.02
CA ARG A 314 16.21 -7.32 8.75
C ARG A 314 15.05 -7.63 7.81
N SER A 315 15.28 -8.49 6.82
CA SER A 315 14.18 -9.14 6.12
C SER A 315 13.62 -10.28 6.97
N VAL A 316 12.32 -10.47 6.94
CA VAL A 316 11.67 -11.67 7.48
C VAL A 316 12.33 -12.89 6.81
N ARG A 317 12.64 -13.94 7.57
CA ARG A 317 13.20 -15.17 7.04
C ARG A 317 12.48 -16.34 7.68
N PHE A 318 11.63 -17.00 6.93
CA PHE A 318 10.95 -18.21 7.38
C PHE A 318 10.69 -19.15 6.20
N ALA A 319 10.41 -20.39 6.52
CA ALA A 319 9.93 -21.39 5.59
C ALA A 319 8.74 -22.12 6.23
N PHE A 320 7.87 -22.67 5.41
CA PHE A 320 6.84 -23.56 5.86
C PHE A 320 7.36 -25.01 5.77
N ASP A 321 7.48 -25.67 6.90
CA ASP A 321 7.81 -27.08 6.97
C ASP A 321 6.55 -27.93 7.15
N ILE A 322 6.60 -29.20 6.77
CA ILE A 322 5.53 -30.16 7.05
C ILE A 322 5.96 -31.13 8.16
N LYS A 323 5.01 -31.48 9.04
CA LYS A 323 5.27 -32.48 10.11
C LYS A 323 5.20 -33.89 9.59
N ARG A 324 4.30 -34.14 8.65
CA ARG A 324 4.07 -35.46 7.99
C ARG A 324 3.48 -35.24 6.61
N GLU A 325 3.63 -36.22 5.75
CA GLU A 325 3.03 -36.18 4.42
C GLU A 325 1.54 -36.52 4.45
N SER A 326 0.74 -35.87 3.62
CA SER A 326 -0.66 -36.24 3.37
C SER A 326 -0.76 -37.45 2.41
N GLY A 327 -1.95 -38.03 2.32
CA GLY A 327 -2.29 -38.93 1.24
C GLY A 327 -2.30 -38.28 -0.13
N ASN A 328 -2.41 -39.04 -1.21
CA ASN A 328 -2.43 -38.49 -2.59
C ASN A 328 -3.64 -37.60 -2.86
N VAL A 329 -4.82 -37.95 -2.31
CA VAL A 329 -6.01 -37.07 -2.32
C VAL A 329 -5.98 -36.31 -1.02
N VAL A 330 -5.93 -34.98 -1.12
CA VAL A 330 -5.87 -34.09 0.04
C VAL A 330 -7.26 -33.58 0.41
N MET A 331 -8.04 -33.16 -0.57
CA MET A 331 -9.37 -32.62 -0.33
C MET A 331 -10.22 -32.71 -1.60
N GLY A 332 -11.50 -33.06 -1.43
CA GLY A 332 -12.51 -33.01 -2.48
C GLY A 332 -13.73 -32.20 -2.03
N VAL A 333 -14.21 -31.31 -2.88
CA VAL A 333 -15.50 -30.59 -2.72
C VAL A 333 -16.39 -30.99 -3.87
N GLU A 334 -17.59 -31.48 -3.58
CA GLU A 334 -18.51 -31.99 -4.61
C GLU A 334 -19.85 -31.26 -4.55
N ASN A 335 -20.24 -30.67 -5.68
CA ASN A 335 -21.52 -29.98 -5.89
C ASN A 335 -21.89 -29.03 -4.74
N ALA A 336 -20.90 -28.33 -4.21
CA ALA A 336 -21.11 -27.47 -3.06
C ALA A 336 -21.72 -26.13 -3.45
N ALA A 337 -22.57 -25.62 -2.53
CA ALA A 337 -23.08 -24.26 -2.56
C ALA A 337 -22.69 -23.55 -1.26
N VAL A 338 -22.16 -22.32 -1.39
CA VAL A 338 -21.76 -21.49 -0.26
C VAL A 338 -22.54 -20.18 -0.24
N GLY A 339 -22.77 -19.66 0.97
CA GLY A 339 -23.52 -18.42 1.16
C GLY A 339 -23.85 -18.16 2.63
N TYR A 340 -24.73 -17.19 2.87
CA TYR A 340 -25.14 -16.78 4.21
C TYR A 340 -26.67 -16.74 4.30
N ASN A 341 -27.22 -17.19 5.43
CA ASN A 341 -28.66 -17.10 5.74
C ASN A 341 -29.59 -17.67 4.64
N GLY A 342 -29.08 -18.69 3.89
CA GLY A 342 -29.85 -19.29 2.79
C GLY A 342 -29.69 -18.57 1.44
N GLU A 343 -29.00 -17.44 1.39
CA GLU A 343 -28.66 -16.77 0.13
C GLU A 343 -27.39 -17.40 -0.44
N VAL A 344 -27.48 -17.94 -1.66
CA VAL A 344 -26.37 -18.63 -2.34
C VAL A 344 -25.49 -17.60 -3.05
N LEU A 345 -24.21 -17.53 -2.67
CA LEU A 345 -23.20 -16.69 -3.32
C LEU A 345 -22.55 -17.39 -4.51
N ALA A 346 -22.23 -18.67 -4.37
CA ALA A 346 -21.58 -19.43 -5.44
C ALA A 346 -22.06 -20.88 -5.46
N LYS A 347 -22.40 -21.41 -6.66
CA LYS A 347 -22.74 -22.81 -6.94
C LYS A 347 -22.73 -23.10 -8.45
N PRO A 348 -22.54 -24.38 -8.90
CA PRO A 348 -21.98 -25.49 -8.12
C PRO A 348 -20.45 -25.36 -8.01
N ILE A 349 -19.89 -25.74 -6.86
CA ILE A 349 -18.45 -25.74 -6.63
C ILE A 349 -17.96 -27.19 -6.60
N ASN A 350 -17.01 -27.49 -7.47
CA ASN A 350 -16.32 -28.79 -7.51
C ASN A 350 -14.81 -28.55 -7.46
N LEU A 351 -14.12 -29.20 -6.54
CA LEU A 351 -12.68 -29.05 -6.34
C LEU A 351 -12.08 -30.43 -6.00
N ASP A 352 -11.04 -30.87 -6.72
CA ASP A 352 -10.22 -32.03 -6.42
C ASP A 352 -8.77 -31.56 -6.20
N LEU A 353 -8.30 -31.67 -4.98
CA LEU A 353 -6.98 -31.20 -4.57
C LEU A 353 -6.10 -32.37 -4.19
N ARG A 354 -4.96 -32.48 -4.86
CA ARG A 354 -3.99 -33.54 -4.67
C ARG A 354 -2.72 -33.04 -3.99
N LYS A 355 -1.98 -33.98 -3.43
CA LYS A 355 -0.71 -33.69 -2.75
C LYS A 355 0.22 -32.84 -3.62
N GLN A 356 0.84 -31.83 -3.00
CA GLN A 356 1.78 -30.88 -3.62
C GLN A 356 1.19 -30.04 -4.77
N GLN A 357 -0.12 -29.95 -4.88
CA GLN A 357 -0.75 -29.00 -5.79
C GLN A 357 -0.92 -27.63 -5.11
N ALA A 358 -0.80 -26.57 -5.90
CA ALA A 358 -1.16 -25.23 -5.52
C ALA A 358 -2.33 -24.75 -6.40
N ILE A 359 -3.42 -24.30 -5.77
CA ILE A 359 -4.61 -23.79 -6.46
C ILE A 359 -4.86 -22.34 -6.01
N GLY A 360 -5.00 -21.43 -6.98
CA GLY A 360 -5.45 -20.07 -6.74
C GLY A 360 -6.94 -19.91 -6.99
N ILE A 361 -7.68 -19.41 -6.00
CA ILE A 361 -9.11 -19.05 -6.14
C ILE A 361 -9.20 -17.59 -6.50
N VAL A 362 -9.62 -17.29 -7.73
CA VAL A 362 -9.73 -15.94 -8.25
C VAL A 362 -11.19 -15.58 -8.58
N GLY A 363 -11.54 -14.33 -8.52
CA GLY A 363 -12.88 -13.81 -8.85
C GLY A 363 -13.15 -12.46 -8.21
N PRO A 364 -14.26 -11.81 -8.60
CA PRO A 364 -14.67 -10.52 -8.04
C PRO A 364 -14.85 -10.54 -6.53
N ASN A 365 -14.77 -9.36 -5.91
CA ASN A 365 -15.07 -9.23 -4.48
C ASN A 365 -16.54 -9.52 -4.22
N GLY A 366 -16.83 -10.22 -3.11
CA GLY A 366 -18.20 -10.59 -2.72
C GLY A 366 -18.74 -11.87 -3.35
N ILE A 367 -18.03 -12.53 -4.30
CA ILE A 367 -18.52 -13.76 -4.96
C ILE A 367 -18.49 -15.01 -4.05
N GLY A 368 -17.95 -14.90 -2.83
CA GLY A 368 -17.93 -16.02 -1.89
C GLY A 368 -16.59 -16.75 -1.75
N LYS A 369 -15.44 -16.17 -2.19
CA LYS A 369 -14.11 -16.80 -2.05
C LYS A 369 -13.78 -17.12 -0.59
N SER A 370 -13.78 -16.13 0.28
CA SER A 370 -13.54 -16.32 1.72
C SER A 370 -14.62 -17.17 2.39
N THR A 371 -15.87 -17.10 1.91
CA THR A 371 -16.98 -17.94 2.39
C THR A 371 -16.68 -19.41 2.08
N LEU A 372 -16.18 -19.73 0.87
CA LEU A 372 -15.78 -21.09 0.51
C LEU A 372 -14.66 -21.60 1.43
N LEU A 373 -13.61 -20.80 1.64
CA LEU A 373 -12.52 -21.18 2.55
C LEU A 373 -13.04 -21.40 3.98
N LYS A 374 -13.88 -20.51 4.50
CA LYS A 374 -14.52 -20.63 5.82
C LYS A 374 -15.47 -21.85 5.90
N SER A 375 -16.14 -22.23 4.81
CA SER A 375 -16.96 -23.45 4.77
C SER A 375 -16.12 -24.71 4.75
N ILE A 376 -14.99 -24.73 4.05
CA ILE A 376 -14.06 -25.86 4.03
C ILE A 376 -13.50 -26.15 5.42
N ILE A 377 -13.20 -25.11 6.21
CA ILE A 377 -12.67 -25.25 7.60
C ILE A 377 -13.79 -25.38 8.66
N ASP A 378 -15.03 -25.59 8.23
CA ASP A 378 -16.21 -25.79 9.11
C ASP A 378 -16.55 -24.61 10.02
N GLN A 379 -16.17 -23.38 9.63
CA GLN A 379 -16.59 -22.16 10.32
C GLN A 379 -17.98 -21.70 9.87
N ILE A 380 -18.37 -21.98 8.63
CA ILE A 380 -19.66 -21.68 8.03
C ILE A 380 -20.18 -22.95 7.36
N PRO A 381 -21.41 -23.36 7.59
CA PRO A 381 -21.96 -24.55 6.95
C PRO A 381 -22.10 -24.35 5.45
N PHE A 382 -21.87 -25.39 4.66
CA PHE A 382 -22.30 -25.42 3.26
C PHE A 382 -23.83 -25.38 3.17
N ILE A 383 -24.35 -24.69 2.17
CA ILE A 383 -25.81 -24.69 1.86
C ILE A 383 -26.17 -26.04 1.20
N GLU A 384 -25.34 -26.49 0.25
CA GLU A 384 -25.46 -27.77 -0.43
C GLU A 384 -24.07 -28.40 -0.59
N GLY A 385 -24.02 -29.73 -0.70
CA GLY A 385 -22.75 -30.45 -0.85
C GLY A 385 -21.90 -30.45 0.41
N GLY A 386 -20.59 -30.54 0.26
CA GLY A 386 -19.66 -30.57 1.38
C GLY A 386 -18.22 -30.84 0.97
N VAL A 387 -17.34 -30.93 1.97
CA VAL A 387 -15.92 -31.19 1.82
C VAL A 387 -15.57 -32.58 2.39
N LYS A 388 -14.69 -33.29 1.73
CA LYS A 388 -14.07 -34.53 2.21
C LYS A 388 -12.57 -34.37 2.22
N PHE A 389 -11.95 -34.55 3.38
CA PHE A 389 -10.50 -34.58 3.51
C PHE A 389 -9.94 -35.98 3.32
N GLY A 390 -8.76 -36.05 2.73
CA GLY A 390 -8.00 -37.27 2.59
C GLY A 390 -7.34 -37.74 3.91
N THR A 391 -6.51 -38.76 3.82
CA THR A 391 -5.80 -39.28 4.99
C THR A 391 -4.61 -38.40 5.38
N ASN A 392 -4.36 -38.30 6.69
CA ASN A 392 -3.23 -37.55 7.26
C ASN A 392 -3.16 -36.07 6.85
N VAL A 393 -4.29 -35.42 6.61
CA VAL A 393 -4.33 -33.98 6.29
C VAL A 393 -4.30 -33.18 7.58
N ASP A 394 -3.25 -32.36 7.72
CA ASP A 394 -3.10 -31.35 8.77
C ASP A 394 -3.31 -29.98 8.11
N LEU A 395 -4.41 -29.29 8.46
CA LEU A 395 -4.84 -28.04 7.82
C LEU A 395 -4.42 -26.84 8.63
N GLY A 396 -3.69 -25.92 8.00
CA GLY A 396 -3.41 -24.58 8.50
C GLY A 396 -4.21 -23.53 7.73
N TYR A 397 -4.84 -22.59 8.44
CA TYR A 397 -5.64 -21.54 7.83
C TYR A 397 -5.15 -20.17 8.27
N TYR A 398 -4.81 -19.33 7.28
CA TYR A 398 -4.53 -17.91 7.46
C TYR A 398 -5.82 -17.13 7.20
N ASP A 399 -6.31 -16.45 8.24
CA ASP A 399 -7.53 -15.64 8.22
C ASP A 399 -7.21 -14.19 7.85
N GLN A 400 -7.86 -13.65 6.84
CA GLN A 400 -7.74 -12.25 6.43
C GLN A 400 -8.00 -11.26 7.58
N GLU A 401 -8.99 -11.55 8.45
CA GLU A 401 -9.36 -10.69 9.58
C GLU A 401 -8.42 -10.82 10.78
N LEU A 402 -7.49 -11.79 10.77
CA LEU A 402 -6.58 -12.10 11.88
C LEU A 402 -7.32 -12.34 13.21
N SER A 403 -8.55 -12.85 13.14
CA SER A 403 -9.48 -13.01 14.28
C SER A 403 -8.96 -13.99 15.34
N LYS A 404 -8.06 -14.90 14.96
CA LYS A 404 -7.49 -15.94 15.82
C LYS A 404 -6.38 -15.44 16.77
N LEU A 405 -5.97 -14.17 16.69
CA LEU A 405 -4.98 -13.60 17.58
C LEU A 405 -5.62 -13.07 18.88
N SER A 406 -5.02 -13.42 20.02
CA SER A 406 -5.52 -13.07 21.36
C SER A 406 -5.17 -11.63 21.74
N LYS A 407 -6.09 -10.68 21.57
CA LYS A 407 -5.85 -9.24 21.72
C LYS A 407 -5.15 -8.82 23.03
N ASN A 408 -5.34 -9.56 24.11
CA ASN A 408 -4.84 -9.22 25.45
C ASN A 408 -3.49 -9.86 25.81
N LYS A 409 -2.98 -10.78 24.97
CA LYS A 409 -1.67 -11.41 25.19
C LYS A 409 -0.54 -10.57 24.61
N THR A 410 0.67 -10.81 25.10
CA THR A 410 1.89 -10.30 24.44
C THR A 410 2.23 -11.15 23.24
N VAL A 411 3.04 -10.62 22.33
CA VAL A 411 3.56 -11.34 21.15
C VAL A 411 4.27 -12.62 21.58
N LEU A 412 5.10 -12.54 22.63
CA LEU A 412 5.81 -13.70 23.19
C LEU A 412 4.84 -14.76 23.74
N ALA A 413 3.87 -14.34 24.56
CA ALA A 413 2.91 -15.25 25.17
C ALA A 413 2.02 -15.96 24.15
N GLU A 414 1.63 -15.29 23.06
CA GLU A 414 0.80 -15.87 21.99
C GLU A 414 1.46 -17.08 21.33
N ILE A 415 2.78 -17.04 21.15
CA ILE A 415 3.53 -18.15 20.53
C ILE A 415 3.95 -19.17 21.59
N TRP A 416 4.40 -18.71 22.77
CA TRP A 416 4.93 -19.62 23.78
C TRP A 416 3.86 -20.53 24.40
N ASP A 417 2.65 -20.01 24.62
CA ASP A 417 1.53 -20.80 25.15
C ASP A 417 1.12 -21.97 24.22
N LEU A 418 1.37 -21.83 22.92
CA LEU A 418 1.12 -22.91 21.94
C LEU A 418 2.25 -23.95 21.91
N HIS A 419 3.44 -23.57 22.37
CA HIS A 419 4.64 -24.41 22.34
C HIS A 419 5.35 -24.38 23.71
N PRO A 420 4.71 -24.86 24.81
CA PRO A 420 5.22 -24.72 26.17
C PRO A 420 6.50 -25.49 26.42
N THR A 421 6.87 -26.43 25.56
CA THR A 421 8.12 -27.19 25.63
C THR A 421 9.33 -26.46 25.04
N MET A 422 9.12 -25.36 24.34
CA MET A 422 10.20 -24.52 23.80
C MET A 422 10.79 -23.63 24.88
N ASN A 423 12.11 -23.41 24.81
CA ASN A 423 12.75 -22.41 25.64
C ASN A 423 12.40 -20.98 25.17
N GLU A 424 12.32 -20.04 26.08
CA GLU A 424 12.04 -18.62 25.76
C GLU A 424 13.02 -18.09 24.69
N LYS A 425 14.30 -18.44 24.79
CA LYS A 425 15.33 -18.05 23.82
C LYS A 425 14.99 -18.48 22.41
N ASP A 426 14.47 -19.71 22.22
CA ASP A 426 14.13 -20.25 20.92
C ASP A 426 12.89 -19.54 20.34
N VAL A 427 11.88 -19.29 21.19
CA VAL A 427 10.69 -18.51 20.80
C VAL A 427 11.08 -17.09 20.38
N ARG A 428 11.95 -16.42 21.16
CA ARG A 428 12.47 -15.09 20.81
C ARG A 428 13.28 -15.10 19.50
N SER A 429 14.03 -16.17 19.23
CA SER A 429 14.78 -16.33 17.99
C SER A 429 13.85 -16.47 16.79
N ILE A 430 12.80 -17.26 16.92
CA ILE A 430 11.76 -17.42 15.87
C ILE A 430 11.04 -16.10 15.65
N LEU A 431 10.57 -15.43 16.71
CA LEU A 431 9.96 -14.12 16.60
C LEU A 431 10.89 -13.09 15.96
N GLY A 432 12.20 -13.18 16.26
CA GLY A 432 13.25 -12.37 15.61
C GLY A 432 13.32 -12.56 14.11
N SER A 433 13.12 -13.78 13.59
CA SER A 433 13.04 -14.05 12.16
C SER A 433 11.82 -13.41 11.47
N PHE A 434 10.76 -13.12 12.24
CA PHE A 434 9.58 -12.36 11.83
C PHE A 434 9.65 -10.87 12.19
N LEU A 435 10.85 -10.35 12.50
CA LEU A 435 11.14 -8.97 12.85
C LEU A 435 10.55 -8.46 14.17
N PHE A 436 10.20 -9.33 15.10
CA PHE A 436 9.90 -8.94 16.47
C PHE A 436 11.19 -9.00 17.30
N THR A 437 11.77 -7.84 17.61
CA THR A 437 13.06 -7.75 18.27
C THR A 437 13.01 -6.90 19.56
N GLY A 438 13.89 -7.20 20.51
CA GLY A 438 14.00 -6.43 21.74
C GLY A 438 12.66 -6.37 22.48
N ASN A 439 12.15 -5.16 22.70
CA ASN A 439 10.90 -4.93 23.44
C ASN A 439 9.63 -5.21 22.62
N ASP A 440 9.73 -5.46 21.30
CA ASP A 440 8.55 -5.74 20.47
C ASP A 440 7.83 -7.00 20.91
N VAL A 441 8.54 -7.99 21.46
CA VAL A 441 7.97 -9.26 21.91
C VAL A 441 7.10 -9.10 23.16
N GLU A 442 7.28 -8.02 23.92
CA GLU A 442 6.49 -7.70 25.10
C GLU A 442 5.26 -6.81 24.79
N LYS A 443 5.15 -6.31 23.55
CA LYS A 443 3.97 -5.54 23.15
C LYS A 443 2.72 -6.41 23.20
N THR A 444 1.60 -5.81 23.59
CA THR A 444 0.29 -6.47 23.49
C THR A 444 -0.14 -6.54 22.03
N ILE A 445 -0.81 -7.62 21.64
CA ILE A 445 -1.29 -7.82 20.26
C ILE A 445 -2.26 -6.72 19.84
N SER A 446 -3.03 -6.17 20.77
CA SER A 446 -3.92 -5.03 20.50
C SER A 446 -3.18 -3.77 20.01
N SER A 447 -1.94 -3.55 20.48
CA SER A 447 -1.12 -2.38 20.14
C SER A 447 -0.34 -2.54 18.82
N LEU A 448 -0.35 -3.73 18.22
CA LEU A 448 0.35 -4.01 16.98
C LEU A 448 -0.36 -3.36 15.77
N SER A 449 0.44 -2.89 14.82
CA SER A 449 -0.04 -2.50 13.49
C SER A 449 -0.61 -3.69 12.71
N GLY A 450 -1.37 -3.45 11.65
CA GLY A 450 -1.89 -4.51 10.77
C GLY A 450 -0.79 -5.42 10.22
N GLY A 451 0.33 -4.85 9.77
CA GLY A 451 1.47 -5.61 9.25
C GLY A 451 2.19 -6.43 10.32
N GLU A 452 2.30 -5.93 11.56
CA GLU A 452 2.85 -6.70 12.67
C GLU A 452 1.94 -7.88 13.04
N LYS A 453 0.63 -7.68 13.07
CA LYS A 453 -0.35 -8.76 13.29
C LYS A 453 -0.28 -9.83 12.21
N ALA A 454 -0.16 -9.43 10.93
CA ALA A 454 -0.01 -10.34 9.81
C ALA A 454 1.26 -11.19 9.93
N ARG A 455 2.41 -10.59 10.27
CA ARG A 455 3.66 -11.33 10.51
C ARG A 455 3.56 -12.28 11.70
N LEU A 456 2.85 -11.90 12.78
CA LEU A 456 2.63 -12.78 13.93
C LEU A 456 1.75 -13.98 13.56
N ALA A 457 0.70 -13.78 12.77
CA ALA A 457 -0.15 -14.86 12.27
C ALA A 457 0.61 -15.83 11.36
N LEU A 458 1.47 -15.31 10.47
CA LEU A 458 2.34 -16.13 9.65
C LEU A 458 3.37 -16.92 10.48
N CYS A 459 3.93 -16.31 11.53
CA CYS A 459 4.79 -16.98 12.49
C CYS A 459 4.09 -18.16 13.15
N LYS A 460 2.86 -17.96 13.62
CA LYS A 460 2.02 -19.00 14.23
C LYS A 460 1.77 -20.15 13.24
N LEU A 461 1.35 -19.80 12.02
CA LEU A 461 1.08 -20.78 10.96
C LEU A 461 2.31 -21.60 10.57
N ALA A 462 3.49 -20.98 10.48
CA ALA A 462 4.73 -21.67 10.15
C ALA A 462 5.14 -22.69 11.24
N LEU A 463 4.86 -22.39 12.51
CA LEU A 463 5.15 -23.29 13.62
C LEU A 463 4.21 -24.50 13.71
N GLU A 464 3.01 -24.43 13.14
CA GLU A 464 2.05 -25.54 13.13
C GLU A 464 2.51 -26.71 12.23
N ARG A 465 3.38 -26.45 11.23
CA ARG A 465 3.93 -27.46 10.30
C ARG A 465 2.86 -28.28 9.57
N ASN A 466 1.82 -27.61 9.13
CA ASN A 466 0.70 -28.21 8.41
C ASN A 466 1.12 -28.65 7.00
N ASN A 467 0.45 -29.68 6.44
CA ASN A 467 0.69 -30.15 5.07
C ASN A 467 -0.36 -29.69 4.05
N LEU A 468 -1.41 -29.00 4.51
CA LEU A 468 -2.35 -28.25 3.69
C LEU A 468 -2.44 -26.82 4.24
N LEU A 469 -2.02 -25.83 3.46
CA LEU A 469 -2.19 -24.41 3.80
C LEU A 469 -3.31 -23.83 2.98
N MET A 470 -4.23 -23.16 3.66
CA MET A 470 -5.29 -22.35 3.07
C MET A 470 -5.09 -20.88 3.47
N LEU A 471 -4.88 -20.01 2.49
CA LEU A 471 -4.49 -18.63 2.73
C LEU A 471 -5.53 -17.68 2.12
N ASP A 472 -6.22 -16.93 2.97
CA ASP A 472 -7.21 -15.92 2.53
C ASP A 472 -6.55 -14.54 2.47
N GLU A 473 -6.20 -14.09 1.26
CA GLU A 473 -5.52 -12.81 0.98
C GLU A 473 -4.28 -12.55 1.88
N PRO A 474 -3.30 -13.47 1.92
CA PRO A 474 -2.20 -13.44 2.90
C PRO A 474 -1.23 -12.28 2.69
N THR A 475 -1.28 -11.62 1.54
CA THR A 475 -0.42 -10.48 1.20
C THR A 475 -0.96 -9.14 1.70
N ASN A 476 -2.21 -9.08 2.15
CA ASN A 476 -2.80 -7.87 2.70
C ASN A 476 -2.04 -7.43 3.97
N HIS A 477 -1.85 -6.13 4.11
CA HIS A 477 -1.11 -5.49 5.22
C HIS A 477 0.40 -5.81 5.30
N LEU A 478 0.95 -6.66 4.42
CA LEU A 478 2.38 -6.90 4.35
C LEU A 478 3.06 -5.82 3.50
N ASP A 479 4.24 -5.36 3.92
CA ASP A 479 5.11 -4.56 3.07
C ASP A 479 5.73 -5.41 1.94
N ILE A 480 6.29 -4.76 0.94
CA ILE A 480 6.82 -5.43 -0.26
C ILE A 480 7.86 -6.49 0.12
N ASP A 481 8.78 -6.18 1.04
CA ASP A 481 9.82 -7.10 1.49
C ASP A 481 9.22 -8.35 2.15
N SER A 482 8.20 -8.17 3.01
CA SER A 482 7.50 -9.29 3.66
C SER A 482 6.68 -10.13 2.67
N LYS A 483 6.10 -9.50 1.64
CA LYS A 483 5.41 -10.20 0.54
C LYS A 483 6.36 -11.11 -0.23
N GLU A 484 7.52 -10.59 -0.63
CA GLU A 484 8.54 -11.38 -1.34
C GLU A 484 9.03 -12.58 -0.53
N VAL A 485 9.22 -12.40 0.77
CA VAL A 485 9.61 -13.52 1.64
C VAL A 485 8.51 -14.55 1.76
N LEU A 486 7.25 -14.12 1.89
CA LEU A 486 6.10 -15.04 1.89
C LEU A 486 6.00 -15.80 0.55
N GLU A 487 6.10 -15.12 -0.59
CA GLU A 487 6.09 -15.73 -1.92
C GLU A 487 7.20 -16.79 -2.04
N ASN A 488 8.43 -16.45 -1.64
CA ASN A 488 9.55 -17.39 -1.67
C ASN A 488 9.34 -18.60 -0.73
N ALA A 489 8.77 -18.38 0.47
CA ALA A 489 8.46 -19.46 1.39
C ALA A 489 7.39 -20.41 0.84
N LEU A 490 6.40 -19.88 0.10
CA LEU A 490 5.35 -20.67 -0.56
C LEU A 490 5.87 -21.44 -1.79
N ILE A 491 6.82 -20.87 -2.55
CA ILE A 491 7.44 -21.54 -3.71
C ILE A 491 8.21 -22.80 -3.29
N VAL A 492 8.88 -22.76 -2.14
CA VAL A 492 9.68 -23.90 -1.63
C VAL A 492 8.89 -24.79 -0.68
N TYR A 493 7.61 -24.55 -0.47
CA TYR A 493 6.77 -25.34 0.41
C TYR A 493 6.41 -26.71 -0.20
N ASP A 494 6.76 -27.79 0.49
CA ASP A 494 6.53 -29.16 0.04
C ASP A 494 5.09 -29.68 0.26
N GLY A 495 4.23 -28.89 0.86
CA GLY A 495 2.83 -29.23 1.12
C GLY A 495 1.90 -28.85 -0.03
N THR A 496 0.61 -28.87 0.27
CA THR A 496 -0.49 -28.52 -0.65
C THR A 496 -1.01 -27.13 -0.30
N LEU A 497 -1.35 -26.29 -1.29
CA LEU A 497 -1.69 -24.88 -1.12
C LEU A 497 -3.02 -24.53 -1.78
N VAL A 498 -3.84 -23.73 -1.09
CA VAL A 498 -5.05 -23.08 -1.61
C VAL A 498 -5.05 -21.60 -1.24
#